data_48930d1655a47683542c64b68f27452f
#
_entry.id   48930d1655a47683542c64b68f27452f
#
_cell.length_a   1.000
_cell.length_b   1.000
_cell.length_c   1.000
_cell.angle_alpha   90.00
_cell.angle_beta   90.00
_cell.angle_gamma   90.00
#
_symmetry.space_group_name_H-M   'P 1'
#
loop_
_entity.id
_entity.type
_entity.pdbx_description
1 polymer ?
#
loop_
_entity_poly.entity_id
_entity_poly.type
_entity_poly.pdbx_seq_one_letter_code
_entity_poly.pdbx_strand_id
1 'polypeptide(L)'
;MTVQNQVNAAQQATTQEAKQTPEPTFYLHGYSGSEKSERYLVNSAIEKGVTNQVIKAHVSADGEVTFDGKFDKNDPHPIVQIILEDNKNWDYNKNAEWFKNVITETEQHIKYNKFNMVAHSMGNLTLGYYMLNYAGDESLPKLNKQVNTGAPYNGILGRNDEPNEVKLDENGKPDQMKQEYKDLQQMKYNYPKKSVDVLNVYGDLQDGSHSDGKVTNQSSLSLKSLLNGYVNTYRTFKVEGEHGEHSALHDYKVVADEINAFIWNK
;
A
#
# COMPACT_ATOMS: atom_id res chain seq x y z
N MET A 1 -13.43 -45.16 -38.02
CA MET A 1 -13.37 -44.11 -36.98
C MET A 1 -13.25 -42.79 -37.70
N THR A 2 -14.31 -42.00 -37.64
CA THR A 2 -14.52 -40.84 -38.47
C THR A 2 -13.74 -39.62 -37.93
N VAL A 3 -13.31 -38.79 -38.82
CA VAL A 3 -12.55 -37.52 -38.60
C VAL A 3 -13.22 -36.63 -37.54
N GLN A 4 -14.53 -36.77 -37.34
CA GLN A 4 -15.34 -36.03 -36.34
C GLN A 4 -14.94 -36.32 -34.88
N ASN A 5 -14.44 -37.54 -34.57
CA ASN A 5 -14.03 -37.94 -33.20
C ASN A 5 -12.63 -37.36 -32.84
N GLN A 6 -11.82 -37.03 -33.84
CA GLN A 6 -10.50 -36.38 -33.59
C GLN A 6 -10.64 -34.87 -33.37
N VAL A 7 -11.62 -34.22 -34.01
CA VAL A 7 -11.90 -32.79 -33.80
C VAL A 7 -12.49 -32.52 -32.44
N ASN A 8 -13.36 -33.42 -31.95
CA ASN A 8 -13.94 -33.26 -30.61
C ASN A 8 -12.93 -33.50 -29.46
N ALA A 9 -11.94 -34.37 -29.68
CA ALA A 9 -10.87 -34.57 -28.69
C ALA A 9 -9.88 -33.39 -28.62
N ALA A 10 -9.64 -32.73 -29.77
CA ALA A 10 -8.78 -31.55 -29.82
C ALA A 10 -9.45 -30.29 -29.25
N GLN A 11 -10.79 -30.18 -29.33
CA GLN A 11 -11.52 -29.05 -28.72
C GLN A 11 -11.73 -29.19 -27.23
N GLN A 12 -11.66 -30.38 -26.64
CA GLN A 12 -11.71 -30.59 -25.20
C GLN A 12 -10.37 -30.38 -24.49
N ALA A 13 -9.27 -30.25 -25.21
CA ALA A 13 -7.93 -30.07 -24.66
C ALA A 13 -7.50 -28.60 -24.50
N THR A 14 -8.34 -27.59 -24.84
CA THR A 14 -7.94 -26.18 -24.92
C THR A 14 -8.68 -25.23 -23.97
N THR A 15 -9.33 -25.73 -22.91
CA THR A 15 -9.89 -24.89 -21.85
C THR A 15 -9.45 -25.29 -20.46
N GLN A 16 -8.16 -25.51 -20.26
CA GLN A 16 -7.57 -25.18 -18.97
C GLN A 16 -7.28 -23.67 -19.03
N GLU A 17 -8.21 -22.86 -18.51
CA GLU A 17 -7.91 -21.46 -18.18
C GLU A 17 -6.60 -21.46 -17.39
N ALA A 18 -5.58 -20.78 -17.91
CA ALA A 18 -4.33 -20.61 -17.21
C ALA A 18 -4.67 -20.02 -15.84
N LYS A 19 -4.46 -20.79 -14.76
CA LYS A 19 -4.78 -20.38 -13.41
C LYS A 19 -4.05 -19.09 -13.11
N GLN A 20 -4.78 -18.01 -12.89
CA GLN A 20 -4.19 -16.71 -12.60
C GLN A 20 -3.37 -16.80 -11.31
N THR A 21 -2.11 -16.34 -11.36
CA THR A 21 -1.29 -16.23 -10.15
C THR A 21 -1.92 -15.24 -9.18
N PRO A 22 -2.14 -15.59 -7.92
CA PRO A 22 -2.66 -14.67 -6.91
C PRO A 22 -1.80 -13.40 -6.82
N GLU A 23 -2.47 -12.26 -6.68
CA GLU A 23 -1.83 -10.97 -6.42
C GLU A 23 -2.47 -10.35 -5.17
N PRO A 24 -1.89 -10.61 -3.98
CA PRO A 24 -2.46 -10.11 -2.73
C PRO A 24 -2.32 -8.59 -2.63
N THR A 25 -3.31 -7.97 -2.00
CA THR A 25 -3.25 -6.56 -1.58
C THR A 25 -3.17 -6.51 -0.07
N PHE A 26 -2.09 -5.91 0.44
CA PHE A 26 -1.88 -5.68 1.86
C PHE A 26 -2.42 -4.31 2.26
N TYR A 27 -3.16 -4.27 3.36
CA TYR A 27 -3.65 -3.03 3.98
C TYR A 27 -2.95 -2.85 5.32
N LEU A 28 -2.36 -1.67 5.55
CA LEU A 28 -1.62 -1.39 6.77
C LEU A 28 -2.02 -0.05 7.38
N HIS A 29 -2.43 -0.10 8.64
CA HIS A 29 -2.77 1.06 9.46
C HIS A 29 -1.54 1.90 9.84
N GLY A 30 -1.80 3.10 10.37
CA GLY A 30 -0.79 4.01 10.90
C GLY A 30 -0.53 3.85 12.40
N TYR A 31 0.13 4.88 12.96
CA TYR A 31 0.43 4.96 14.40
C TYR A 31 -0.84 4.89 15.24
N SER A 32 -0.80 4.07 16.30
CA SER A 32 -1.94 3.81 17.18
C SER A 32 -3.17 3.22 16.47
N GLY A 33 -2.99 2.73 15.24
CA GLY A 33 -4.05 2.09 14.46
C GLY A 33 -4.38 0.69 14.94
N SER A 34 -5.42 0.13 14.35
CA SER A 34 -5.91 -1.21 14.67
C SER A 34 -6.64 -1.80 13.46
N GLU A 35 -7.22 -2.98 13.62
CA GLU A 35 -8.13 -3.58 12.64
C GLU A 35 -9.22 -2.60 12.16
N LYS A 36 -9.69 -1.70 13.02
CA LYS A 36 -10.75 -0.75 12.68
C LYS A 36 -10.31 0.29 11.65
N SER A 37 -9.02 0.63 11.62
CA SER A 37 -8.51 1.72 10.79
C SER A 37 -8.73 1.48 9.29
N GLU A 38 -8.42 0.29 8.78
CA GLU A 38 -8.55 -0.03 7.36
C GLU A 38 -9.87 -0.75 7.00
N ARG A 39 -10.72 -0.99 7.98
CA ARG A 39 -11.95 -1.80 7.81
C ARG A 39 -12.87 -1.27 6.72
N TYR A 40 -13.06 0.04 6.67
CA TYR A 40 -13.94 0.67 5.67
C TYR A 40 -13.45 0.42 4.25
N LEU A 41 -12.15 0.65 4.00
CA LEU A 41 -11.54 0.43 2.68
C LEU A 41 -11.59 -1.04 2.28
N VAL A 42 -11.28 -1.95 3.22
CA VAL A 42 -11.35 -3.40 2.98
C VAL A 42 -12.77 -3.85 2.68
N ASN A 43 -13.76 -3.42 3.46
CA ASN A 43 -15.16 -3.76 3.22
C ASN A 43 -15.64 -3.22 1.87
N SER A 44 -15.22 -2.03 1.49
CA SER A 44 -15.56 -1.47 0.18
C SER A 44 -15.04 -2.35 -0.97
N ALA A 45 -13.83 -2.90 -0.86
CA ALA A 45 -13.29 -3.83 -1.85
C ALA A 45 -14.11 -5.13 -1.93
N ILE A 46 -14.55 -5.66 -0.79
CA ILE A 46 -15.44 -6.85 -0.73
C ILE A 46 -16.78 -6.55 -1.41
N GLU A 47 -17.39 -5.41 -1.12
CA GLU A 47 -18.65 -4.98 -1.73
C GLU A 47 -18.54 -4.82 -3.26
N LYS A 48 -17.36 -4.47 -3.77
CA LYS A 48 -17.06 -4.42 -5.21
C LYS A 48 -16.76 -5.79 -5.82
N GLY A 49 -16.82 -6.86 -5.03
CA GLY A 49 -16.61 -8.22 -5.50
C GLY A 49 -15.16 -8.55 -5.86
N VAL A 50 -14.18 -7.90 -5.21
CA VAL A 50 -12.75 -8.17 -5.42
C VAL A 50 -12.39 -9.55 -4.89
N THR A 51 -12.82 -9.85 -3.67
CA THR A 51 -12.64 -11.14 -3.00
C THR A 51 -13.84 -11.43 -2.09
N ASN A 52 -13.99 -12.70 -1.68
CA ASN A 52 -15.07 -13.11 -0.77
C ASN A 52 -14.65 -13.06 0.70
N GLN A 53 -13.38 -12.92 0.98
CA GLN A 53 -12.87 -12.94 2.36
C GLN A 53 -11.61 -12.10 2.54
N VAL A 54 -11.38 -11.67 3.77
CA VAL A 54 -10.19 -10.97 4.21
C VAL A 54 -9.41 -11.87 5.16
N ILE A 55 -8.12 -11.99 4.93
CA ILE A 55 -7.18 -12.61 5.85
C ILE A 55 -6.61 -11.53 6.75
N LYS A 56 -6.67 -11.71 8.07
CA LYS A 56 -6.03 -10.79 9.02
C LYS A 56 -4.69 -11.35 9.43
N ALA A 57 -3.64 -10.57 9.21
CA ALA A 57 -2.28 -10.88 9.64
C ALA A 57 -1.99 -10.13 10.94
N HIS A 58 -1.93 -10.85 12.05
CA HIS A 58 -1.55 -10.31 13.34
C HIS A 58 -0.04 -10.44 13.51
N VAL A 59 0.63 -9.32 13.79
CA VAL A 59 2.08 -9.28 13.99
C VAL A 59 2.37 -8.93 15.44
N SER A 60 3.02 -9.85 16.16
CA SER A 60 3.45 -9.61 17.54
C SER A 60 4.59 -8.60 17.62
N ALA A 61 4.85 -8.09 18.82
CA ALA A 61 5.98 -7.18 19.08
C ALA A 61 7.35 -7.79 18.71
N ASP A 62 7.45 -9.12 18.72
CA ASP A 62 8.65 -9.87 18.31
C ASP A 62 8.69 -10.16 16.79
N GLY A 63 7.64 -9.78 16.05
CA GLY A 63 7.57 -9.96 14.61
C GLY A 63 7.03 -11.32 14.16
N GLU A 64 6.48 -12.12 15.07
CA GLU A 64 5.78 -13.36 14.73
C GLU A 64 4.45 -13.03 14.04
N VAL A 65 4.15 -13.70 12.94
CA VAL A 65 2.94 -13.49 12.14
C VAL A 65 2.00 -14.67 12.32
N THR A 66 0.76 -14.37 12.69
CA THR A 66 -0.33 -15.34 12.73
C THR A 66 -1.49 -14.84 11.86
N PHE A 67 -2.19 -15.77 11.20
CA PHE A 67 -3.31 -15.42 10.34
C PHE A 67 -4.65 -15.83 10.96
N ASP A 68 -5.62 -14.93 10.88
CA ASP A 68 -7.02 -15.21 11.08
C ASP A 68 -7.72 -15.23 9.71
N GLY A 69 -8.36 -16.34 9.39
CA GLY A 69 -8.89 -16.63 8.06
C GLY A 69 -8.06 -17.69 7.32
N LYS A 70 -8.61 -18.17 6.21
CA LYS A 70 -8.00 -19.25 5.42
C LYS A 70 -7.74 -18.75 3.99
N PHE A 71 -6.50 -18.88 3.56
CA PHE A 71 -6.13 -18.57 2.19
C PHE A 71 -6.75 -19.54 1.19
N ASP A 72 -7.41 -19.02 0.18
CA ASP A 72 -7.83 -19.75 -1.01
C ASP A 72 -6.78 -19.55 -2.13
N LYS A 73 -6.14 -20.65 -2.52
CA LYS A 73 -5.14 -20.63 -3.61
C LYS A 73 -5.74 -20.31 -4.99
N ASN A 74 -7.07 -20.28 -5.08
CA ASN A 74 -7.80 -19.97 -6.31
C ASN A 74 -8.31 -18.52 -6.33
N ASP A 75 -8.20 -17.79 -5.21
CA ASP A 75 -8.54 -16.38 -5.18
C ASP A 75 -7.44 -15.59 -5.92
N PRO A 76 -7.75 -14.89 -7.03
CA PRO A 76 -6.76 -14.09 -7.75
C PRO A 76 -6.38 -12.81 -7.02
N HIS A 77 -7.21 -12.33 -6.08
CA HIS A 77 -7.06 -11.04 -5.41
C HIS A 77 -7.24 -11.14 -3.89
N PRO A 78 -6.42 -11.96 -3.19
CA PRO A 78 -6.52 -12.05 -1.75
C PRO A 78 -6.29 -10.69 -1.09
N ILE A 79 -7.08 -10.37 -0.06
CA ILE A 79 -6.85 -9.19 0.77
C ILE A 79 -6.26 -9.65 2.10
N VAL A 80 -5.14 -9.05 2.48
CA VAL A 80 -4.46 -9.28 3.75
C VAL A 80 -4.43 -7.98 4.53
N GLN A 81 -5.20 -7.93 5.60
CA GLN A 81 -5.19 -6.79 6.51
C GLN A 81 -4.19 -7.02 7.63
N ILE A 82 -3.19 -6.14 7.73
CA ILE A 82 -2.11 -6.25 8.70
C ILE A 82 -2.47 -5.49 9.98
N ILE A 83 -2.29 -6.16 11.12
CA ILE A 83 -2.56 -5.61 12.45
C ILE A 83 -1.30 -5.77 13.28
N LEU A 84 -0.66 -4.66 13.62
CA LEU A 84 0.53 -4.64 14.46
C LEU A 84 0.14 -4.57 15.93
N GLU A 85 0.60 -5.49 16.75
CA GLU A 85 0.38 -5.48 18.20
C GLU A 85 1.05 -4.26 18.84
N ASP A 86 2.32 -4.03 18.54
CA ASP A 86 3.02 -2.79 18.92
C ASP A 86 2.76 -1.70 17.89
N ASN A 87 1.55 -1.14 17.90
CA ASN A 87 1.05 -0.17 16.93
C ASN A 87 1.57 1.27 17.16
N LYS A 88 2.42 1.50 18.14
CA LYS A 88 3.03 2.80 18.48
C LYS A 88 4.54 2.81 18.31
N ASN A 89 5.09 1.83 17.62
CA ASN A 89 6.52 1.73 17.39
C ASN A 89 7.02 2.76 16.37
N TRP A 90 7.95 3.62 16.80
CA TRP A 90 8.60 4.62 15.95
C TRP A 90 9.88 4.11 15.27
N ASP A 91 10.29 2.87 15.49
CA ASP A 91 11.37 2.26 14.74
C ASP A 91 10.86 1.75 13.38
N TYR A 92 10.99 2.59 12.36
CA TYR A 92 10.54 2.26 11.01
C TYR A 92 11.27 1.07 10.39
N ASN A 93 12.53 0.82 10.77
CA ASN A 93 13.26 -0.36 10.32
C ASN A 93 12.64 -1.63 10.90
N LYS A 94 12.23 -1.58 12.17
CA LYS A 94 11.53 -2.69 12.83
C LYS A 94 10.16 -2.94 12.20
N ASN A 95 9.40 -1.88 11.95
CA ASN A 95 8.11 -1.98 11.27
C ASN A 95 8.27 -2.58 9.85
N ALA A 96 9.32 -2.21 9.12
CA ALA A 96 9.64 -2.77 7.81
C ALA A 96 10.01 -4.25 7.88
N GLU A 97 10.74 -4.69 8.91
CA GLU A 97 11.03 -6.10 9.17
C GLU A 97 9.73 -6.89 9.42
N TRP A 98 8.81 -6.35 10.21
CA TRP A 98 7.51 -6.97 10.44
C TRP A 98 6.70 -7.11 9.15
N PHE A 99 6.71 -6.09 8.29
CA PHE A 99 6.04 -6.19 6.98
C PHE A 99 6.70 -7.25 6.09
N LYS A 100 8.02 -7.33 6.06
CA LYS A 100 8.74 -8.42 5.38
C LYS A 100 8.29 -9.79 5.89
N ASN A 101 8.15 -9.95 7.21
CA ASN A 101 7.69 -11.20 7.81
C ASN A 101 6.26 -11.56 7.33
N VAL A 102 5.37 -10.58 7.21
CA VAL A 102 4.01 -10.81 6.64
C VAL A 102 4.11 -11.29 5.20
N ILE A 103 4.95 -10.67 4.37
CA ILE A 103 5.16 -11.09 2.97
C ILE A 103 5.62 -12.55 2.91
N THR A 104 6.67 -12.90 3.67
CA THR A 104 7.26 -14.25 3.64
C THR A 104 6.33 -15.30 4.24
N GLU A 105 5.62 -14.99 5.31
CA GLU A 105 4.61 -15.92 5.87
C GLU A 105 3.42 -16.11 4.92
N THR A 106 3.00 -15.08 4.21
CA THR A 106 1.95 -15.22 3.18
C THR A 106 2.37 -16.18 2.07
N GLU A 107 3.66 -16.18 1.66
CA GLU A 107 4.20 -17.11 0.66
C GLU A 107 4.14 -18.58 1.08
N GLN A 108 4.06 -18.87 2.39
CA GLN A 108 3.86 -20.24 2.87
C GLN A 108 2.44 -20.77 2.59
N HIS A 109 1.48 -19.88 2.36
CA HIS A 109 0.08 -20.21 2.13
C HIS A 109 -0.33 -20.13 0.65
N ILE A 110 0.14 -19.11 -0.06
CA ILE A 110 -0.13 -18.89 -1.50
C ILE A 110 1.16 -18.55 -2.22
N LYS A 111 1.27 -18.97 -3.48
CA LYS A 111 2.38 -18.56 -4.36
C LYS A 111 2.01 -17.30 -5.10
N TYR A 112 2.81 -16.27 -4.98
CA TYR A 112 2.61 -15.01 -5.69
C TYR A 112 3.95 -14.35 -6.00
N ASN A 113 3.99 -13.55 -7.07
CA ASN A 113 5.20 -12.87 -7.54
C ASN A 113 5.10 -11.35 -7.36
N LYS A 114 3.88 -10.84 -7.23
CA LYS A 114 3.59 -9.42 -7.09
C LYS A 114 2.56 -9.19 -6.00
N PHE A 115 2.62 -8.03 -5.40
CA PHE A 115 1.62 -7.59 -4.41
C PHE A 115 1.30 -6.11 -4.59
N ASN A 116 0.14 -5.71 -4.07
CA ASN A 116 -0.25 -4.31 -3.94
C ASN A 116 -0.23 -3.90 -2.47
N MET A 117 -0.03 -2.61 -2.23
CA MET A 117 -0.02 -2.04 -0.89
C MET A 117 -0.97 -0.86 -0.80
N VAL A 118 -1.84 -0.88 0.21
CA VAL A 118 -2.64 0.26 0.66
C VAL A 118 -2.23 0.58 2.08
N ALA A 119 -1.65 1.75 2.30
CA ALA A 119 -1.15 2.13 3.62
C ALA A 119 -1.67 3.51 4.04
N HIS A 120 -1.90 3.66 5.34
CA HIS A 120 -2.31 4.91 5.95
C HIS A 120 -1.22 5.44 6.89
N SER A 121 -0.95 6.75 6.82
CA SER A 121 -0.06 7.46 7.74
C SER A 121 1.32 6.78 7.88
N MET A 122 1.73 6.43 9.10
CA MET A 122 2.99 5.74 9.38
C MET A 122 3.15 4.40 8.63
N GLY A 123 2.05 3.74 8.25
CA GLY A 123 2.10 2.54 7.42
C GLY A 123 2.80 2.76 6.08
N ASN A 124 2.76 3.98 5.54
CA ASN A 124 3.50 4.36 4.34
C ASN A 124 5.01 4.42 4.57
N LEU A 125 5.43 4.85 5.75
CA LEU A 125 6.85 4.81 6.13
C LEU A 125 7.32 3.36 6.30
N THR A 126 6.49 2.50 6.84
CA THR A 126 6.76 1.05 6.89
C THR A 126 7.06 0.50 5.49
N LEU A 127 6.23 0.83 4.50
CA LEU A 127 6.50 0.45 3.11
C LEU A 127 7.79 1.10 2.59
N GLY A 128 8.01 2.38 2.83
CA GLY A 128 9.21 3.08 2.38
C GLY A 128 10.50 2.43 2.90
N TYR A 129 10.56 2.13 4.18
CA TYR A 129 11.72 1.44 4.79
C TYR A 129 11.83 -0.02 4.36
N TYR A 130 10.71 -0.70 4.07
CA TYR A 130 10.74 -2.01 3.42
C TYR A 130 11.37 -1.92 2.02
N MET A 131 10.97 -0.94 1.22
CA MET A 131 11.55 -0.73 -0.11
C MET A 131 13.05 -0.40 -0.01
N LEU A 132 13.45 0.37 0.99
CA LEU A 132 14.85 0.70 1.23
C LEU A 132 15.68 -0.53 1.62
N ASN A 133 15.17 -1.36 2.53
CA ASN A 133 15.97 -2.38 3.21
C ASN A 133 15.86 -3.77 2.57
N TYR A 134 14.72 -4.11 1.94
CA TYR A 134 14.42 -5.50 1.55
C TYR A 134 14.04 -5.66 0.08
N ALA A 135 13.44 -4.66 -0.55
CA ALA A 135 12.88 -4.83 -1.91
C ALA A 135 13.92 -5.11 -3.00
N GLY A 136 15.20 -4.90 -2.72
CA GLY A 136 16.31 -5.28 -3.59
C GLY A 136 16.60 -6.79 -3.62
N ASP A 137 16.03 -7.58 -2.71
CA ASP A 137 16.14 -9.03 -2.71
C ASP A 137 15.25 -9.62 -3.81
N GLU A 138 15.91 -10.24 -4.81
CA GLU A 138 15.24 -10.83 -5.97
C GLU A 138 14.38 -12.05 -5.62
N SER A 139 14.56 -12.65 -4.45
CA SER A 139 13.75 -13.79 -3.99
C SER A 139 12.38 -13.38 -3.46
N LEU A 140 12.19 -12.09 -3.10
CA LEU A 140 10.93 -11.58 -2.57
C LEU A 140 9.96 -11.17 -3.69
N PRO A 141 8.64 -11.34 -3.49
CA PRO A 141 7.62 -10.78 -4.36
C PRO A 141 7.79 -9.28 -4.57
N LYS A 142 7.45 -8.78 -5.74
CA LYS A 142 7.67 -7.39 -6.13
C LYS A 142 6.41 -6.54 -5.96
N LEU A 143 6.60 -5.31 -5.49
CA LEU A 143 5.54 -4.31 -5.45
C LEU A 143 5.01 -4.04 -6.87
N ASN A 144 3.68 -4.03 -7.03
CA ASN A 144 3.02 -3.74 -8.30
C ASN A 144 2.27 -2.41 -8.28
N LYS A 145 1.36 -2.23 -7.31
CA LYS A 145 0.64 -0.97 -7.11
C LYS A 145 0.77 -0.49 -5.67
N GLN A 146 0.95 0.80 -5.53
CA GLN A 146 1.15 1.46 -4.24
C GLN A 146 0.11 2.55 -4.07
N VAL A 147 -0.68 2.46 -3.01
CA VAL A 147 -1.60 3.51 -2.57
C VAL A 147 -1.16 4.05 -1.23
N ASN A 148 -0.95 5.36 -1.18
CA ASN A 148 -0.63 6.08 0.05
C ASN A 148 -1.83 6.94 0.45
N THR A 149 -2.18 6.94 1.73
CA THR A 149 -3.16 7.88 2.30
C THR A 149 -2.55 8.61 3.48
N GLY A 150 -2.54 9.94 3.45
CA GLY A 150 -2.00 10.76 4.52
C GLY A 150 -0.55 10.44 4.87
N ALA A 151 0.32 10.26 3.89
CA ALA A 151 1.67 9.73 4.06
C ALA A 151 2.69 10.80 4.50
N PRO A 152 3.39 10.61 5.65
CA PRO A 152 4.30 11.60 6.22
C PRO A 152 5.75 11.43 5.72
N TYR A 153 5.99 11.48 4.42
CA TYR A 153 7.32 11.27 3.85
C TYR A 153 8.35 12.35 4.20
N ASN A 154 7.89 13.51 4.67
CA ASN A 154 8.78 14.60 5.12
C ASN A 154 8.29 15.20 6.44
N GLY A 155 7.92 14.36 7.40
CA GLY A 155 7.59 14.78 8.75
C GLY A 155 6.10 14.77 9.09
N ILE A 156 5.83 14.93 10.39
CA ILE A 156 4.53 14.87 11.03
C ILE A 156 4.34 16.14 11.86
N LEU A 157 3.18 16.78 11.75
CA LEU A 157 2.83 17.97 12.53
C LEU A 157 2.93 17.71 14.04
N GLY A 158 3.54 18.64 14.74
CA GLY A 158 3.76 18.57 16.17
C GLY A 158 4.86 17.59 16.61
N ARG A 159 5.55 16.94 15.65
CA ARG A 159 6.73 16.10 15.91
C ARG A 159 7.99 16.71 15.32
N ASN A 160 8.04 16.90 14.04
CA ASN A 160 9.19 17.43 13.31
C ASN A 160 8.80 18.26 12.08
N ASP A 161 7.52 18.60 11.93
CA ASP A 161 7.01 19.46 10.89
C ASP A 161 6.02 20.48 11.47
N GLU A 162 5.87 21.63 10.80
CA GLU A 162 4.96 22.71 11.16
C GLU A 162 4.18 23.17 9.92
N PRO A 163 2.96 23.71 10.10
CA PRO A 163 2.18 24.22 9.00
C PRO A 163 2.90 25.30 8.21
N ASN A 164 2.92 25.17 6.89
CA ASN A 164 3.48 26.17 5.97
C ASN A 164 5.00 26.43 6.13
N GLU A 165 5.72 25.58 6.83
CA GLU A 165 7.18 25.71 7.03
C GLU A 165 7.94 25.28 5.77
N VAL A 166 7.63 24.11 5.24
CA VAL A 166 8.35 23.48 4.12
C VAL A 166 7.75 23.92 2.79
N LYS A 167 8.62 24.18 1.81
CA LYS A 167 8.24 24.43 0.42
C LYS A 167 8.79 23.32 -0.47
N LEU A 168 8.00 22.94 -1.47
CA LEU A 168 8.44 21.99 -2.49
C LEU A 168 8.82 22.73 -3.77
N ASP A 169 9.87 22.25 -4.45
CA ASP A 169 10.16 22.67 -5.81
C ASP A 169 9.20 21.98 -6.82
N GLU A 170 9.38 22.26 -8.10
CA GLU A 170 8.57 21.70 -9.20
C GLU A 170 8.60 20.18 -9.30
N ASN A 171 9.67 19.55 -8.76
CA ASN A 171 9.85 18.10 -8.73
C ASN A 171 9.32 17.46 -7.42
N GLY A 172 8.80 18.27 -6.51
CA GLY A 172 8.33 17.82 -5.20
C GLY A 172 9.43 17.64 -4.16
N LYS A 173 10.64 18.19 -4.39
CA LYS A 173 11.74 18.14 -3.44
C LYS A 173 11.56 19.21 -2.37
N PRO A 174 11.58 18.86 -1.07
CA PRO A 174 11.45 19.82 0.00
C PRO A 174 12.72 20.65 0.17
N ASP A 175 12.57 21.95 0.49
CA ASP A 175 13.65 22.85 0.86
C ASP A 175 14.22 22.54 2.26
N GLN A 176 13.44 21.89 3.11
CA GLN A 176 13.84 21.37 4.42
C GLN A 176 13.53 19.88 4.48
N MET A 177 14.58 19.05 4.49
CA MET A 177 14.46 17.60 4.55
C MET A 177 14.41 17.14 6.00
N LYS A 178 13.29 16.54 6.40
CA LYS A 178 13.17 15.84 7.68
C LYS A 178 13.86 14.46 7.60
N GLN A 179 14.00 13.78 8.74
CA GLN A 179 14.78 12.55 8.79
C GLN A 179 14.21 11.44 7.90
N GLU A 180 12.89 11.28 7.89
CA GLU A 180 12.19 10.29 7.05
C GLU A 180 12.53 10.47 5.56
N TYR A 181 12.49 11.71 5.09
CA TYR A 181 12.83 12.02 3.70
C TYR A 181 14.30 11.71 3.38
N LYS A 182 15.21 12.10 4.29
CA LYS A 182 16.66 11.84 4.13
C LYS A 182 16.95 10.34 4.03
N ASP A 183 16.36 9.56 4.90
CA ASP A 183 16.55 8.11 4.94
C ASP A 183 16.06 7.43 3.66
N LEU A 184 14.91 7.89 3.12
CA LEU A 184 14.23 7.23 2.01
C LEU A 184 14.73 7.63 0.61
N GLN A 185 15.71 8.52 0.49
CA GLN A 185 16.20 8.98 -0.81
C GLN A 185 16.74 7.86 -1.71
N GLN A 186 17.22 6.77 -1.11
CA GLN A 186 17.79 5.63 -1.85
C GLN A 186 16.77 4.53 -2.16
N MET A 187 15.55 4.57 -1.60
CA MET A 187 14.56 3.49 -1.77
C MET A 187 14.17 3.26 -3.23
N LYS A 188 14.16 4.32 -4.04
CA LYS A 188 13.78 4.26 -5.47
C LYS A 188 14.59 3.27 -6.28
N TYR A 189 15.84 3.03 -5.91
CA TYR A 189 16.73 2.10 -6.63
C TYR A 189 16.32 0.64 -6.47
N ASN A 190 15.50 0.33 -5.47
CA ASN A 190 14.96 -1.00 -5.21
C ASN A 190 13.53 -1.17 -5.74
N TYR A 191 12.94 -0.12 -6.32
CA TYR A 191 11.66 -0.26 -7.01
C TYR A 191 11.82 -1.10 -8.28
N PRO A 192 10.87 -2.01 -8.58
CA PRO A 192 10.84 -2.69 -9.87
C PRO A 192 10.81 -1.67 -10.99
N LYS A 193 11.81 -1.74 -11.88
CA LYS A 193 12.13 -0.68 -12.83
C LYS A 193 10.92 -0.28 -13.68
N LYS A 194 10.41 0.93 -13.47
CA LYS A 194 9.30 1.55 -14.21
C LYS A 194 8.05 0.66 -14.37
N SER A 195 7.75 -0.14 -13.36
CA SER A 195 6.58 -1.03 -13.41
C SER A 195 5.57 -0.78 -12.30
N VAL A 196 5.90 -0.02 -11.25
CA VAL A 196 4.99 0.28 -10.15
C VAL A 196 4.12 1.48 -10.50
N ASP A 197 2.81 1.34 -10.32
CA ASP A 197 1.87 2.45 -10.35
C ASP A 197 1.61 2.97 -8.95
N VAL A 198 1.62 4.29 -8.79
CA VAL A 198 1.47 4.95 -7.48
C VAL A 198 0.29 5.91 -7.48
N LEU A 199 -0.59 5.74 -6.50
CA LEU A 199 -1.66 6.68 -6.14
C LEU A 199 -1.35 7.28 -4.77
N ASN A 200 -1.18 8.60 -4.70
CA ASN A 200 -0.89 9.32 -3.47
C ASN A 200 -2.10 10.19 -3.07
N VAL A 201 -2.86 9.72 -2.08
CA VAL A 201 -4.05 10.41 -1.54
C VAL A 201 -3.62 11.26 -0.35
N TYR A 202 -3.96 12.53 -0.39
CA TYR A 202 -3.66 13.45 0.70
C TYR A 202 -4.83 14.37 1.01
N GLY A 203 -4.92 14.82 2.25
CA GLY A 203 -6.02 15.64 2.74
C GLY A 203 -5.62 17.09 2.99
N ASP A 204 -6.59 17.99 2.86
CA ASP A 204 -6.45 19.40 3.16
C ASP A 204 -7.72 19.89 3.84
N LEU A 205 -7.61 20.26 5.11
CA LEU A 205 -8.74 20.75 5.92
C LEU A 205 -9.33 22.08 5.42
N GLN A 206 -8.66 22.78 4.52
CA GLN A 206 -9.05 24.10 4.03
C GLN A 206 -9.10 25.17 5.16
N ASP A 207 -8.32 24.99 6.21
CA ASP A 207 -8.23 25.88 7.38
C ASP A 207 -6.99 26.81 7.33
N GLY A 208 -6.25 26.80 6.23
CA GLY A 208 -5.02 27.56 6.03
C GLY A 208 -3.75 26.85 6.49
N SER A 209 -3.84 25.68 7.10
CA SER A 209 -2.68 24.87 7.48
C SER A 209 -2.06 24.12 6.31
N HIS A 210 -2.78 23.94 5.20
CA HIS A 210 -2.40 23.08 4.08
C HIS A 210 -2.00 21.69 4.55
N SER A 211 -2.85 21.08 5.36
CA SER A 211 -2.64 19.78 5.98
C SER A 211 -3.96 19.03 6.19
N ASP A 212 -3.85 17.75 6.50
CA ASP A 212 -4.97 16.92 6.97
C ASP A 212 -5.15 16.97 8.51
N GLY A 213 -4.42 17.87 9.19
CA GLY A 213 -4.39 18.02 10.64
C GLY A 213 -3.30 17.20 11.35
N LYS A 214 -2.62 16.30 10.64
CA LYS A 214 -1.49 15.49 11.15
C LYS A 214 -0.29 15.52 10.20
N VAL A 215 -0.54 15.57 8.92
CA VAL A 215 0.49 15.54 7.87
C VAL A 215 0.24 16.71 6.92
N THR A 216 1.28 17.49 6.65
CA THR A 216 1.19 18.59 5.68
C THR A 216 1.08 18.06 4.25
N ASN A 217 0.45 18.83 3.36
CA ASN A 217 0.41 18.51 1.93
C ASN A 217 1.82 18.34 1.38
N GLN A 218 2.77 19.20 1.81
CA GLN A 218 4.16 19.14 1.40
C GLN A 218 4.82 17.84 1.82
N SER A 219 4.57 17.36 3.04
CA SER A 219 5.09 16.07 3.50
C SER A 219 4.60 14.92 2.63
N SER A 220 3.30 14.82 2.37
CA SER A 220 2.73 13.78 1.50
C SER A 220 3.23 13.90 0.06
N LEU A 221 3.25 15.10 -0.50
CA LEU A 221 3.62 15.33 -1.91
C LEU A 221 5.12 15.19 -2.19
N SER A 222 5.97 15.21 -1.16
CA SER A 222 7.42 14.99 -1.31
C SER A 222 7.77 13.59 -1.85
N LEU A 223 6.84 12.65 -1.78
CA LEU A 223 6.99 11.32 -2.40
C LEU A 223 7.32 11.41 -3.90
N LYS A 224 6.79 12.38 -4.62
CA LYS A 224 7.08 12.57 -6.05
C LYS A 224 8.60 12.62 -6.31
N SER A 225 9.33 13.41 -5.54
CA SER A 225 10.78 13.53 -5.71
C SER A 225 11.55 12.31 -5.22
N LEU A 226 11.07 11.64 -4.17
CA LEU A 226 11.66 10.38 -3.69
C LEU A 226 11.60 9.28 -4.75
N LEU A 227 10.55 9.25 -5.57
CA LEU A 227 10.36 8.23 -6.61
C LEU A 227 10.92 8.64 -7.99
N ASN A 228 11.01 9.88 -8.27
CA ASN A 228 11.54 10.56 -9.45
C ASN A 228 11.98 9.68 -10.63
N GLY A 229 11.03 9.33 -11.51
CA GLY A 229 11.31 8.58 -12.75
C GLY A 229 11.55 7.08 -12.58
N TYR A 230 11.46 6.53 -11.36
CA TYR A 230 11.65 5.10 -11.07
C TYR A 230 10.36 4.28 -11.05
N VAL A 231 9.21 4.92 -11.14
CA VAL A 231 7.90 4.28 -11.20
C VAL A 231 7.28 4.42 -12.61
N ASN A 232 6.28 3.59 -12.91
CA ASN A 232 5.56 3.66 -14.18
C ASN A 232 4.66 4.89 -14.21
N THR A 233 3.78 5.02 -13.21
CA THR A 233 2.89 6.18 -13.05
C THR A 233 2.94 6.71 -11.63
N TYR A 234 2.75 8.02 -11.50
CA TYR A 234 2.55 8.69 -10.22
C TYR A 234 1.39 9.64 -10.35
N ARG A 235 0.36 9.43 -9.54
CA ARG A 235 -0.85 10.22 -9.52
C ARG A 235 -1.20 10.65 -8.11
N THR A 236 -1.69 11.87 -7.96
CA THR A 236 -2.17 12.39 -6.68
C THR A 236 -3.70 12.48 -6.67
N PHE A 237 -4.29 12.36 -5.50
CA PHE A 237 -5.71 12.58 -5.26
C PHE A 237 -5.89 13.42 -3.99
N LYS A 238 -6.34 14.66 -4.15
CA LYS A 238 -6.57 15.60 -3.04
C LYS A 238 -7.99 15.47 -2.51
N VAL A 239 -8.14 15.38 -1.20
CA VAL A 239 -9.43 15.44 -0.50
C VAL A 239 -9.49 16.71 0.32
N GLU A 240 -10.52 17.52 0.13
CA GLU A 240 -10.65 18.83 0.77
C GLU A 240 -11.76 18.87 1.81
N GLY A 241 -11.61 19.77 2.80
CA GLY A 241 -12.58 19.99 3.86
C GLY A 241 -12.57 18.89 4.93
N GLU A 242 -13.72 18.64 5.53
CA GLU A 242 -13.84 17.69 6.66
C GLU A 242 -13.45 16.24 6.29
N HIS A 243 -13.72 15.81 5.07
CA HIS A 243 -13.30 14.50 4.58
C HIS A 243 -11.80 14.40 4.30
N GLY A 244 -11.11 15.54 4.21
CA GLY A 244 -9.67 15.65 4.10
C GLY A 244 -8.93 15.57 5.44
N GLU A 245 -9.63 15.35 6.56
CA GLU A 245 -9.03 15.07 7.85
C GLU A 245 -8.28 13.73 7.82
N HIS A 246 -7.17 13.66 8.54
CA HIS A 246 -6.22 12.56 8.48
C HIS A 246 -6.84 11.16 8.57
N SER A 247 -7.68 10.93 9.59
CA SER A 247 -8.35 9.64 9.78
C SER A 247 -9.56 9.48 8.85
N ALA A 248 -10.21 10.56 8.44
CA ALA A 248 -11.33 10.51 7.50
C ALA A 248 -10.92 9.96 6.13
N LEU A 249 -9.64 10.08 5.74
CA LEU A 249 -9.14 9.55 4.46
C LEU A 249 -9.34 8.04 4.31
N HIS A 250 -9.32 7.27 5.39
CA HIS A 250 -9.57 5.82 5.32
C HIS A 250 -11.03 5.42 5.59
N ASP A 251 -11.93 6.39 5.81
CA ASP A 251 -13.35 6.18 6.08
C ASP A 251 -14.28 6.89 5.07
N TYR A 252 -13.73 7.35 3.97
CA TYR A 252 -14.47 8.13 2.98
C TYR A 252 -14.70 7.36 1.69
N LYS A 253 -15.99 7.28 1.28
CA LYS A 253 -16.42 6.50 0.11
C LYS A 253 -15.68 6.90 -1.18
N VAL A 254 -15.47 8.19 -1.40
CA VAL A 254 -14.82 8.68 -2.62
C VAL A 254 -13.36 8.18 -2.68
N VAL A 255 -12.66 8.15 -1.54
CA VAL A 255 -11.30 7.58 -1.44
C VAL A 255 -11.33 6.08 -1.68
N ALA A 256 -12.28 5.37 -1.07
CA ALA A 256 -12.43 3.92 -1.27
C ALA A 256 -12.70 3.57 -2.74
N ASP A 257 -13.59 4.29 -3.40
CA ASP A 257 -13.89 4.09 -4.83
C ASP A 257 -12.65 4.37 -5.71
N GLU A 258 -11.90 5.42 -5.41
CA GLU A 258 -10.66 5.76 -6.12
C GLU A 258 -9.59 4.67 -5.97
N ILE A 259 -9.42 4.12 -4.78
CA ILE A 259 -8.50 3.02 -4.50
C ILE A 259 -8.92 1.74 -5.24
N ASN A 260 -10.20 1.37 -5.17
CA ASN A 260 -10.72 0.17 -5.84
C ASN A 260 -10.59 0.28 -7.37
N ALA A 261 -10.87 1.45 -7.93
CA ALA A 261 -10.67 1.70 -9.35
C ALA A 261 -9.18 1.61 -9.75
N PHE A 262 -8.30 2.16 -8.93
CA PHE A 262 -6.86 2.16 -9.18
C PHE A 262 -6.26 0.75 -9.13
N ILE A 263 -6.62 -0.06 -8.14
CA ILE A 263 -6.02 -1.40 -7.96
C ILE A 263 -6.68 -2.43 -8.89
N TRP A 264 -8.01 -2.45 -9.00
CA TRP A 264 -8.77 -3.54 -9.63
C TRP A 264 -9.70 -3.11 -10.77
N ASN A 265 -9.75 -1.82 -11.13
CA ASN A 265 -10.70 -1.26 -12.10
C ASN A 265 -12.18 -1.48 -11.69
N LYS A 266 -12.49 -1.38 -10.39
CA LYS A 266 -13.82 -1.65 -9.80
C LYS A 266 -14.50 -0.38 -9.26
#